data_35e400456ac78c23e39006b4a03e8710
#
_entry.id   35e400456ac78c23e39006b4a03e8710
#
_cell.length_a   1.000
_cell.length_b   1.000
_cell.length_c   1.000
_cell.angle_alpha   90.00
_cell.angle_beta   90.00
_cell.angle_gamma   90.00
#
_symmetry.space_group_name_H-M   'P 1'
#
loop_
_entity.id
_entity.type
_entity.pdbx_description
1 polymer ?
#
loop_
_entity_poly.entity_id
_entity_poly.type
_entity_poly.pdbx_seq_one_letter_code
_entity_poly.pdbx_strand_id
1 'polypeptide(L)'
;MHCLVENLSLENIAKLEETIAPFSAFSSIEFLDISNEELEPCHNYRKLDPLIASEIKKLYLKLNAFSQKRFSKMIMCRFFFASLFPQYDKMIMFDVDTLFVNDISESFFIPLEAHYFGAVREKDLIAMDRNSAKDLYELRQMHAKSIGVADAFPNLEEAQILFDNYFNAGFLALNLKLWRKENLENQLIGFFLLKNEKLLFPDQDALCFVCRGRILELPYSYNAHPSFLDTPSFPSIKEACMLHFWGDKPWKLLSVIGAKKWHEALIQTPFKDAYFNASFLDHLFESLQNRDKEIKRRDERIIEEVQALQARDKEIKRRDERIIEEVQALQARDKEIQNRDKEIHALNKILSFSDKRHSFEFLLPRLSSKLLIEFLLFKIKQKAKRLIKRVF
;
A
#
# COMPACT_ATOMS: atom_id res chain seq x y z
N MET A 1 22.83 11.98 -22.34
CA MET A 1 21.73 11.06 -21.96
C MET A 1 21.71 9.89 -22.94
N HIS A 2 21.57 8.66 -22.47
CA HIS A 2 21.44 7.49 -23.31
C HIS A 2 20.00 6.96 -23.23
N CYS A 3 19.35 6.81 -24.38
CA CYS A 3 18.01 6.24 -24.49
C CYS A 3 18.12 4.82 -25.05
N LEU A 4 17.73 3.82 -24.25
CA LEU A 4 17.51 2.48 -24.78
C LEU A 4 16.21 2.49 -25.57
N VAL A 5 16.27 2.08 -26.82
CA VAL A 5 15.12 2.14 -27.74
C VAL A 5 14.89 0.81 -28.45
N GLU A 6 13.66 0.61 -28.89
CA GLU A 6 13.25 -0.52 -29.72
C GLU A 6 12.27 -0.01 -30.76
N ASN A 7 12.67 -0.11 -32.04
CA ASN A 7 11.84 0.31 -33.18
C ASN A 7 11.39 1.78 -33.13
N LEU A 8 12.26 2.67 -32.67
CA LEU A 8 11.97 4.11 -32.66
C LEU A 8 12.04 4.68 -34.06
N SER A 9 10.98 5.33 -34.53
CA SER A 9 10.96 5.93 -35.88
C SER A 9 11.94 7.11 -35.99
N LEU A 10 12.47 7.34 -37.17
CA LEU A 10 13.35 8.51 -37.46
C LEU A 10 12.66 9.84 -37.16
N GLU A 11 11.35 9.95 -37.37
CA GLU A 11 10.55 11.12 -37.01
C GLU A 11 10.57 11.38 -35.48
N ASN A 12 10.41 10.34 -34.68
CA ASN A 12 10.45 10.46 -33.24
C ASN A 12 11.87 10.73 -32.71
N ILE A 13 12.89 10.17 -33.35
CA ILE A 13 14.29 10.51 -33.06
C ILE A 13 14.52 12.01 -33.29
N ALA A 14 14.13 12.54 -34.47
CA ALA A 14 14.27 13.96 -34.77
C ALA A 14 13.55 14.88 -33.77
N LYS A 15 12.33 14.51 -33.35
CA LYS A 15 11.58 15.25 -32.31
C LYS A 15 12.28 15.23 -30.94
N LEU A 16 12.89 14.11 -30.56
CA LEU A 16 13.66 14.02 -29.31
C LEU A 16 14.93 14.86 -29.38
N GLU A 17 15.64 14.85 -30.51
CA GLU A 17 16.81 15.72 -30.75
C GLU A 17 16.42 17.20 -30.74
N GLU A 18 15.30 17.57 -31.36
CA GLU A 18 14.74 18.93 -31.31
C GLU A 18 14.40 19.35 -29.86
N THR A 19 13.86 18.44 -29.08
CA THR A 19 13.55 18.71 -27.65
C THR A 19 14.81 19.03 -26.85
N ILE A 20 15.94 18.39 -27.15
CA ILE A 20 17.23 18.59 -26.45
C ILE A 20 18.05 19.75 -27.05
N ALA A 21 17.79 20.15 -28.29
CA ALA A 21 18.57 21.17 -29.01
C ALA A 21 18.81 22.49 -28.22
N PRO A 22 17.85 23.03 -27.46
CA PRO A 22 18.08 24.23 -26.64
C PRO A 22 19.14 24.01 -25.55
N PHE A 23 19.47 22.79 -25.19
CA PHE A 23 20.42 22.42 -24.13
C PHE A 23 21.71 21.82 -24.67
N SER A 24 21.94 21.87 -25.98
CA SER A 24 23.06 21.21 -26.67
C SER A 24 24.46 21.69 -26.21
N ALA A 25 24.54 22.84 -25.58
CA ALA A 25 25.81 23.37 -25.02
C ALA A 25 26.35 22.53 -23.85
N PHE A 26 25.49 21.76 -23.14
CA PHE A 26 25.87 20.98 -21.96
C PHE A 26 25.20 19.62 -21.87
N SER A 27 24.36 19.26 -22.84
CA SER A 27 23.71 17.95 -22.89
C SER A 27 23.64 17.39 -24.30
N SER A 28 23.66 16.06 -24.40
CA SER A 28 23.45 15.32 -25.65
C SER A 28 22.54 14.13 -25.41
N ILE A 29 21.89 13.66 -26.46
CA ILE A 29 21.12 12.42 -26.46
C ILE A 29 21.74 11.43 -27.41
N GLU A 30 21.87 10.19 -26.98
CA GLU A 30 22.29 9.04 -27.76
C GLU A 30 21.23 7.95 -27.67
N PHE A 31 20.96 7.29 -28.79
CA PHE A 31 20.00 6.21 -28.87
C PHE A 31 20.74 4.87 -29.01
N LEU A 32 20.50 3.96 -28.13
CA LEU A 32 21.00 2.60 -28.14
C LEU A 32 19.86 1.64 -28.49
N ASP A 33 19.85 1.17 -29.72
CA ASP A 33 18.80 0.29 -30.23
C ASP A 33 19.05 -1.17 -29.87
N ILE A 34 18.06 -1.77 -29.20
CA ILE A 34 18.07 -3.19 -28.86
C ILE A 34 17.26 -4.05 -29.84
N SER A 35 16.68 -3.46 -30.87
CA SER A 35 16.03 -4.21 -31.94
C SER A 35 17.07 -4.94 -32.82
N ASN A 36 16.62 -5.99 -33.51
CA ASN A 36 17.45 -6.69 -34.50
C ASN A 36 17.20 -6.17 -35.92
N GLU A 37 16.43 -5.07 -36.07
CA GLU A 37 16.05 -4.54 -37.37
C GLU A 37 17.17 -3.67 -37.95
N GLU A 38 17.35 -3.71 -39.28
CA GLU A 38 18.33 -2.90 -39.97
C GLU A 38 17.77 -1.49 -40.20
N LEU A 39 17.93 -0.61 -39.21
CA LEU A 39 17.79 0.83 -39.44
C LEU A 39 19.13 1.42 -39.86
N GLU A 40 19.14 2.35 -40.80
CA GLU A 40 20.33 3.10 -41.14
C GLU A 40 20.81 3.94 -39.95
N PRO A 41 22.09 3.87 -39.58
CA PRO A 41 22.58 4.63 -38.43
C PRO A 41 22.51 6.14 -38.71
N CYS A 42 21.78 6.88 -37.91
CA CYS A 42 21.90 8.33 -37.83
C CYS A 42 22.97 8.70 -36.77
N HIS A 43 23.43 9.97 -36.74
CA HIS A 43 24.63 10.41 -36.01
C HIS A 43 24.66 10.06 -34.50
N ASN A 44 23.49 9.99 -33.86
CA ASN A 44 23.38 9.69 -32.43
C ASN A 44 22.74 8.32 -32.14
N TYR A 45 22.66 7.47 -33.16
CA TYR A 45 21.99 6.17 -33.09
C TYR A 45 23.01 5.05 -33.30
N ARG A 46 23.15 4.17 -32.32
CA ARG A 46 23.98 2.99 -32.42
C ARG A 46 23.22 1.71 -32.09
N LYS A 47 23.58 0.64 -32.76
CA LYS A 47 23.05 -0.69 -32.45
C LYS A 47 23.77 -1.27 -31.24
N LEU A 48 23.02 -2.03 -30.46
CA LEU A 48 23.58 -2.84 -29.39
C LEU A 48 24.46 -3.95 -30.00
N ASP A 49 25.48 -4.37 -29.24
CA ASP A 49 26.27 -5.57 -29.56
C ASP A 49 25.31 -6.75 -29.81
N PRO A 50 25.40 -7.45 -30.97
CA PRO A 50 24.49 -8.53 -31.30
C PRO A 50 24.47 -9.68 -30.29
N LEU A 51 25.58 -9.95 -29.60
CA LEU A 51 25.66 -10.98 -28.57
C LEU A 51 24.82 -10.58 -27.35
N ILE A 52 24.94 -9.33 -26.88
CA ILE A 52 24.17 -8.81 -25.77
C ILE A 52 22.67 -8.74 -26.15
N ALA A 53 22.35 -8.25 -27.36
CA ALA A 53 20.96 -8.21 -27.84
C ALA A 53 20.33 -9.61 -27.89
N SER A 54 21.09 -10.62 -28.34
CA SER A 54 20.66 -12.02 -28.33
C SER A 54 20.40 -12.54 -26.93
N GLU A 55 21.28 -12.25 -25.96
CA GLU A 55 21.09 -12.69 -24.57
C GLU A 55 19.87 -12.01 -23.90
N ILE A 56 19.69 -10.71 -24.10
CA ILE A 56 18.49 -9.97 -23.62
C ILE A 56 17.23 -10.66 -24.19
N LYS A 57 17.18 -10.96 -25.47
CA LYS A 57 16.06 -11.66 -26.11
C LYS A 57 15.83 -13.04 -25.51
N LYS A 58 16.88 -13.81 -25.31
CA LYS A 58 16.80 -15.16 -24.72
C LYS A 58 16.24 -15.13 -23.29
N LEU A 59 16.70 -14.18 -22.46
CA LEU A 59 16.19 -14.03 -21.10
C LEU A 59 14.71 -13.62 -21.12
N TYR A 60 14.35 -12.65 -21.96
CA TYR A 60 12.96 -12.21 -22.09
C TYR A 60 12.00 -13.37 -22.45
N LEU A 61 12.40 -14.24 -23.39
CA LEU A 61 11.58 -15.38 -23.81
C LEU A 61 11.41 -16.46 -22.71
N LYS A 62 12.18 -16.38 -21.63
CA LYS A 62 12.05 -17.26 -20.46
C LYS A 62 11.08 -16.72 -19.39
N LEU A 63 10.55 -15.52 -19.56
CA LEU A 63 9.51 -14.99 -18.70
C LEU A 63 8.20 -15.73 -18.90
N ASN A 64 7.34 -15.76 -17.85
CA ASN A 64 5.97 -16.23 -18.00
C ASN A 64 5.16 -15.35 -18.96
N ALA A 65 4.08 -15.90 -19.52
CA ALA A 65 3.25 -15.23 -20.53
C ALA A 65 2.66 -13.89 -20.06
N PHE A 66 2.32 -13.77 -18.75
CA PHE A 66 1.82 -12.54 -18.19
C PHE A 66 2.90 -11.45 -18.22
N SER A 67 4.13 -11.77 -17.79
CA SER A 67 5.25 -10.83 -17.80
C SER A 67 5.64 -10.42 -19.22
N GLN A 68 5.65 -11.34 -20.18
CA GLN A 68 5.91 -11.02 -21.60
C GLN A 68 4.84 -10.10 -22.21
N LYS A 69 3.58 -10.24 -21.79
CA LYS A 69 2.49 -9.35 -22.23
C LYS A 69 2.57 -7.96 -21.59
N ARG A 70 3.03 -7.89 -20.34
CA ARG A 70 3.05 -6.66 -19.52
C ARG A 70 4.29 -5.80 -19.79
N PHE A 71 5.43 -6.43 -19.95
CA PHE A 71 6.73 -5.76 -20.04
C PHE A 71 7.36 -5.97 -21.41
N SER A 72 8.05 -4.95 -21.90
CA SER A 72 8.92 -5.13 -23.07
C SER A 72 10.23 -5.81 -22.66
N LYS A 73 11.01 -6.29 -23.66
CA LYS A 73 12.34 -6.86 -23.41
C LYS A 73 13.33 -5.85 -22.79
N MET A 74 13.00 -4.55 -22.80
CA MET A 74 13.79 -3.49 -22.16
C MET A 74 14.08 -3.74 -20.69
N ILE A 75 13.18 -4.41 -19.96
CA ILE A 75 13.42 -4.71 -18.54
C ILE A 75 14.65 -5.61 -18.34
N MET A 76 14.97 -6.48 -19.32
CA MET A 76 16.15 -7.34 -19.27
C MET A 76 17.46 -6.56 -19.47
N CYS A 77 17.42 -5.37 -20.09
CA CYS A 77 18.60 -4.51 -20.23
C CYS A 77 19.19 -4.11 -18.87
N ARG A 78 18.37 -4.10 -17.82
CA ARG A 78 18.81 -3.75 -16.45
C ARG A 78 19.84 -4.73 -15.90
N PHE A 79 19.90 -5.96 -16.41
CA PHE A 79 20.92 -6.91 -16.00
C PHE A 79 22.28 -6.68 -16.69
N PHE A 80 22.32 -5.88 -17.76
CA PHE A 80 23.49 -5.67 -18.62
C PHE A 80 24.05 -4.24 -18.57
N PHE A 81 23.70 -3.44 -17.57
CA PHE A 81 24.10 -2.03 -17.55
C PHE A 81 25.62 -1.83 -17.58
N ALA A 82 26.39 -2.69 -16.93
CA ALA A 82 27.86 -2.58 -16.95
C ALA A 82 28.47 -2.95 -18.30
N SER A 83 27.85 -3.89 -19.04
CA SER A 83 28.21 -4.26 -20.40
C SER A 83 27.70 -3.27 -21.45
N LEU A 84 26.50 -2.70 -21.24
CA LEU A 84 25.90 -1.69 -22.12
C LEU A 84 26.67 -0.36 -22.10
N PHE A 85 27.21 -0.01 -20.92
CA PHE A 85 27.88 1.26 -20.67
C PHE A 85 29.26 1.09 -20.02
N PRO A 86 30.18 0.39 -20.71
CA PRO A 86 31.50 0.03 -20.16
C PRO A 86 32.38 1.26 -19.88
N GLN A 87 32.11 2.38 -20.56
CA GLN A 87 32.85 3.64 -20.42
C GLN A 87 32.52 4.44 -19.14
N TYR A 88 31.44 4.08 -18.43
CA TYR A 88 31.03 4.81 -17.24
C TYR A 88 31.26 3.98 -15.96
N ASP A 89 31.75 4.63 -14.93
CA ASP A 89 31.87 4.05 -13.59
C ASP A 89 30.61 4.27 -12.75
N LYS A 90 29.82 5.31 -13.07
CA LYS A 90 28.60 5.68 -12.39
C LYS A 90 27.56 6.21 -13.37
N MET A 91 26.29 5.94 -13.13
CA MET A 91 25.18 6.35 -14.00
C MET A 91 23.90 6.50 -13.18
N ILE A 92 23.02 7.41 -13.62
CA ILE A 92 21.61 7.44 -13.17
C ILE A 92 20.76 6.77 -14.25
N MET A 93 19.91 5.82 -13.83
CA MET A 93 18.87 5.22 -14.66
C MET A 93 17.50 5.63 -14.15
N PHE A 94 16.58 5.92 -15.05
CA PHE A 94 15.17 6.19 -14.73
C PHE A 94 14.26 5.64 -15.83
N ASP A 95 13.03 5.34 -15.43
CA ASP A 95 11.99 4.85 -16.33
C ASP A 95 11.43 5.97 -17.20
N VAL A 96 10.89 5.63 -18.36
CA VAL A 96 10.36 6.60 -19.34
C VAL A 96 9.02 7.25 -18.89
N ASP A 97 8.33 6.63 -17.95
CA ASP A 97 7.07 7.14 -17.37
C ASP A 97 7.34 8.04 -16.15
N THR A 98 8.36 8.85 -16.25
CA THR A 98 8.81 9.78 -15.21
C THR A 98 8.80 11.23 -15.71
N LEU A 99 8.74 12.17 -14.76
CA LEU A 99 8.86 13.60 -15.02
C LEU A 99 9.72 14.24 -13.94
N PHE A 100 10.84 14.84 -14.33
CA PHE A 100 11.65 15.64 -13.44
C PHE A 100 10.97 17.00 -13.20
N VAL A 101 10.79 17.33 -11.92
CA VAL A 101 10.11 18.56 -11.49
C VAL A 101 11.01 19.46 -10.64
N ASN A 102 12.14 18.92 -10.17
CA ASN A 102 13.22 19.63 -9.49
C ASN A 102 14.57 19.02 -9.87
N ASP A 103 15.65 19.61 -9.38
CA ASP A 103 17.03 19.17 -9.62
C ASP A 103 17.28 17.77 -9.01
N ILE A 104 17.88 16.89 -9.81
CA ILE A 104 18.31 15.54 -9.40
C ILE A 104 19.83 15.40 -9.29
N SER A 105 20.60 16.45 -9.55
CA SER A 105 22.06 16.36 -9.67
C SER A 105 22.73 15.82 -8.40
N GLU A 106 22.20 16.12 -7.23
CA GLU A 106 22.71 15.61 -5.95
C GLU A 106 22.72 14.07 -5.92
N SER A 107 21.72 13.42 -6.53
CA SER A 107 21.66 11.95 -6.56
C SER A 107 22.84 11.31 -7.27
N PHE A 108 23.44 12.00 -8.24
CA PHE A 108 24.65 11.55 -8.92
C PHE A 108 25.88 11.58 -8.03
N PHE A 109 25.95 12.52 -7.08
CA PHE A 109 27.12 12.68 -6.20
C PHE A 109 27.03 11.86 -4.92
N ILE A 110 25.91 11.23 -4.63
CA ILE A 110 25.78 10.35 -3.45
C ILE A 110 26.87 9.27 -3.48
N PRO A 111 27.65 9.10 -2.38
CA PRO A 111 28.69 8.09 -2.32
C PRO A 111 28.06 6.69 -2.24
N LEU A 112 28.35 5.86 -3.23
CA LEU A 112 27.82 4.50 -3.30
C LEU A 112 28.80 3.43 -2.79
N GLU A 113 30.08 3.77 -2.65
CA GLU A 113 31.20 2.95 -2.16
C GLU A 113 31.00 1.41 -2.19
N ALA A 114 30.31 0.90 -1.15
CA ALA A 114 30.02 -0.52 -0.98
C ALA A 114 28.67 -0.96 -1.57
N HIS A 115 27.86 -0.02 -2.12
CA HIS A 115 26.53 -0.32 -2.64
C HIS A 115 26.56 -0.47 -4.17
N TYR A 116 25.83 -1.43 -4.68
CA TYR A 116 25.67 -1.63 -6.12
C TYR A 116 24.88 -0.50 -6.76
N PHE A 117 23.87 0.00 -6.04
CA PHE A 117 23.08 1.17 -6.45
C PHE A 117 22.39 1.81 -5.26
N GLY A 118 21.95 3.05 -5.47
CA GLY A 118 20.97 3.74 -4.64
C GLY A 118 19.59 3.68 -5.29
N ALA A 119 18.55 3.43 -4.51
CA ALA A 119 17.17 3.37 -4.97
C ALA A 119 16.18 3.82 -3.87
N VAL A 120 14.99 4.18 -4.27
CA VAL A 120 13.90 4.54 -3.34
C VAL A 120 13.16 3.26 -2.93
N ARG A 121 12.95 3.09 -1.61
CA ARG A 121 12.20 1.96 -1.08
C ARG A 121 10.79 1.94 -1.67
N GLU A 122 10.28 0.74 -1.99
CA GLU A 122 8.93 0.58 -2.51
C GLU A 122 7.90 0.98 -1.45
N LYS A 123 7.20 2.10 -1.69
CA LYS A 123 6.29 2.72 -0.72
C LYS A 123 4.83 2.27 -0.87
N ASP A 124 4.45 1.61 -1.97
CA ASP A 124 3.11 1.06 -2.15
C ASP A 124 2.74 0.10 -1.01
N LEU A 125 3.73 -0.62 -0.48
CA LEU A 125 3.55 -1.49 0.67
C LEU A 125 3.26 -0.69 1.95
N ILE A 126 3.90 0.46 2.12
CA ILE A 126 3.75 1.32 3.30
C ILE A 126 2.42 2.09 3.25
N ALA A 127 2.05 2.61 2.09
CA ALA A 127 0.80 3.36 1.90
C ALA A 127 -0.46 2.51 2.11
N MET A 128 -0.34 1.20 2.04
CA MET A 128 -1.43 0.24 2.26
C MET A 128 -1.49 -0.30 3.70
N ASP A 129 -0.82 0.33 4.68
CA ASP A 129 -0.65 -0.19 6.05
C ASP A 129 -0.04 -1.61 6.10
N ARG A 130 0.70 -1.97 5.06
CA ARG A 130 1.35 -3.28 4.93
C ARG A 130 2.80 -3.16 5.35
N ASN A 131 3.03 -3.27 6.65
CA ASN A 131 4.32 -2.96 7.27
C ASN A 131 5.13 -4.20 7.64
N SER A 132 4.81 -5.37 7.07
CA SER A 132 5.51 -6.62 7.42
C SER A 132 5.79 -7.49 6.19
N ALA A 133 6.77 -8.36 6.33
CA ALA A 133 7.08 -9.39 5.34
C ALA A 133 5.87 -10.32 5.08
N LYS A 134 5.02 -10.54 6.09
CA LYS A 134 3.79 -11.32 5.96
C LYS A 134 2.82 -10.65 5.01
N ASP A 135 2.63 -9.33 5.12
CA ASP A 135 1.75 -8.57 4.24
C ASP A 135 2.24 -8.60 2.79
N LEU A 136 3.56 -8.43 2.58
CA LEU A 136 4.16 -8.58 1.26
C LEU A 136 3.95 -10.00 0.72
N TYR A 137 4.19 -11.02 1.52
CA TYR A 137 3.99 -12.42 1.14
C TYR A 137 2.55 -12.67 0.69
N GLU A 138 1.55 -12.29 1.51
CA GLU A 138 0.14 -12.47 1.20
C GLU A 138 -0.26 -11.73 -0.10
N LEU A 139 0.19 -10.49 -0.27
CA LEU A 139 -0.05 -9.72 -1.49
C LEU A 139 0.53 -10.41 -2.73
N ARG A 140 1.76 -10.87 -2.64
CA ARG A 140 2.44 -11.56 -3.74
C ARG A 140 1.74 -12.87 -4.09
N GLN A 141 1.34 -13.68 -3.11
CA GLN A 141 0.58 -14.91 -3.33
C GLN A 141 -0.79 -14.63 -4.00
N MET A 142 -1.49 -13.59 -3.56
CA MET A 142 -2.74 -13.17 -4.21
C MET A 142 -2.51 -12.76 -5.66
N HIS A 143 -1.49 -11.96 -5.93
CA HIS A 143 -1.14 -11.53 -7.30
C HIS A 143 -0.72 -12.71 -8.17
N ALA A 144 0.19 -13.56 -7.70
CA ALA A 144 0.63 -14.77 -8.40
C ALA A 144 -0.55 -15.67 -8.78
N LYS A 145 -1.47 -15.90 -7.84
CA LYS A 145 -2.70 -16.66 -8.09
C LYS A 145 -3.60 -15.99 -9.13
N SER A 146 -3.75 -14.68 -9.09
CA SER A 146 -4.61 -13.93 -10.03
C SER A 146 -4.13 -14.02 -11.48
N ILE A 147 -2.83 -14.19 -11.70
CA ILE A 147 -2.21 -14.32 -13.02
C ILE A 147 -1.83 -15.76 -13.39
N GLY A 148 -2.16 -16.73 -12.52
CA GLY A 148 -1.96 -18.15 -12.79
C GLY A 148 -0.50 -18.62 -12.76
N VAL A 149 0.38 -17.95 -12.00
CA VAL A 149 1.79 -18.34 -11.81
C VAL A 149 2.08 -18.62 -10.33
N ALA A 150 3.17 -19.37 -10.06
CA ALA A 150 3.71 -19.49 -8.71
C ALA A 150 4.64 -18.29 -8.44
N ASP A 151 4.67 -17.80 -7.20
CA ASP A 151 5.65 -16.77 -6.82
C ASP A 151 7.06 -17.36 -6.66
N ALA A 152 8.06 -16.59 -7.04
CA ALA A 152 9.47 -16.93 -6.87
C ALA A 152 9.89 -17.03 -5.39
N PHE A 153 9.15 -16.40 -4.50
CA PHE A 153 9.39 -16.33 -3.05
C PHE A 153 8.26 -17.05 -2.30
N PRO A 154 8.30 -18.41 -2.25
CA PRO A 154 7.17 -19.24 -1.85
C PRO A 154 6.99 -19.36 -0.33
N ASN A 155 7.88 -18.81 0.47
CA ASN A 155 7.83 -18.89 1.93
C ASN A 155 8.11 -17.53 2.58
N LEU A 156 7.79 -17.43 3.88
CA LEU A 156 7.88 -16.18 4.63
C LEU A 156 9.35 -15.73 4.83
N GLU A 157 10.30 -16.66 4.88
CA GLU A 157 11.73 -16.33 5.04
C GLU A 157 12.27 -15.61 3.79
N GLU A 158 12.04 -16.14 2.59
CA GLU A 158 12.42 -15.48 1.34
C GLU A 158 11.67 -14.15 1.15
N ALA A 159 10.39 -14.10 1.54
CA ALA A 159 9.60 -12.87 1.51
C ALA A 159 10.13 -11.82 2.50
N GLN A 160 10.67 -12.23 3.66
CA GLN A 160 11.33 -11.29 4.59
C GLN A 160 12.58 -10.68 3.98
N ILE A 161 13.44 -11.49 3.34
CA ILE A 161 14.63 -11.00 2.65
C ILE A 161 14.26 -9.98 1.58
N LEU A 162 13.21 -10.28 0.80
CA LEU A 162 12.72 -9.37 -0.22
C LEU A 162 12.15 -8.09 0.41
N PHE A 163 11.32 -8.21 1.44
CA PHE A 163 10.70 -7.06 2.13
C PHE A 163 11.74 -6.08 2.68
N ASP A 164 12.78 -6.61 3.31
CA ASP A 164 13.86 -5.78 3.89
C ASP A 164 14.64 -5.01 2.81
N ASN A 165 14.64 -5.51 1.57
CA ASN A 165 15.40 -4.96 0.44
C ASN A 165 14.52 -4.57 -0.74
N TYR A 166 13.23 -4.29 -0.55
CA TYR A 166 12.32 -4.03 -1.67
C TYR A 166 12.33 -2.57 -2.06
N PHE A 167 12.96 -2.28 -3.19
CA PHE A 167 13.13 -0.93 -3.76
C PHE A 167 12.50 -0.87 -5.14
N ASN A 168 11.94 0.31 -5.47
CA ASN A 168 11.40 0.54 -6.80
C ASN A 168 12.54 0.75 -7.82
N ALA A 169 12.50 0.00 -8.90
CA ALA A 169 13.54 0.02 -9.92
C ALA A 169 13.42 1.15 -10.95
N GLY A 170 12.47 2.07 -10.78
CA GLY A 170 12.23 3.18 -11.72
C GLY A 170 13.19 4.35 -11.62
N PHE A 171 14.02 4.38 -10.57
CA PHE A 171 15.15 5.31 -10.43
C PHE A 171 16.30 4.62 -9.71
N LEU A 172 17.45 4.53 -10.36
CA LEU A 172 18.64 3.88 -9.81
C LEU A 172 19.88 4.76 -10.00
N ALA A 173 20.57 5.07 -8.90
CA ALA A 173 21.93 5.61 -8.95
C ALA A 173 22.90 4.44 -8.94
N LEU A 174 23.55 4.14 -10.08
CA LEU A 174 24.27 2.91 -10.33
C LEU A 174 25.79 3.06 -10.11
N ASN A 175 26.41 2.08 -9.45
CA ASN A 175 27.87 1.93 -9.31
C ASN A 175 28.35 0.87 -10.30
N LEU A 176 28.49 1.23 -11.57
CA LEU A 176 28.88 0.29 -12.63
C LEU A 176 30.30 -0.26 -12.46
N LYS A 177 31.20 0.52 -11.83
CA LYS A 177 32.54 0.05 -11.48
C LYS A 177 32.49 -1.16 -10.55
N LEU A 178 31.62 -1.10 -9.52
CA LEU A 178 31.44 -2.21 -8.59
C LEU A 178 30.73 -3.39 -9.23
N TRP A 179 29.74 -3.13 -10.12
CA TRP A 179 29.06 -4.18 -10.89
C TRP A 179 30.07 -5.01 -11.70
N ARG A 180 30.99 -4.34 -12.43
CA ARG A 180 32.06 -5.02 -13.18
C ARG A 180 33.01 -5.78 -12.26
N LYS A 181 33.47 -5.11 -11.18
CA LYS A 181 34.42 -5.70 -10.24
C LYS A 181 33.92 -7.01 -9.62
N GLU A 182 32.64 -7.06 -9.29
CA GLU A 182 32.03 -8.20 -8.60
C GLU A 182 31.22 -9.10 -9.53
N ASN A 183 31.27 -8.84 -10.83
CA ASN A 183 30.57 -9.63 -11.83
C ASN A 183 29.05 -9.77 -11.57
N LEU A 184 28.41 -8.66 -11.16
CA LEU A 184 27.02 -8.65 -10.74
C LEU A 184 26.06 -9.09 -11.85
N GLU A 185 26.33 -8.77 -13.11
CA GLU A 185 25.51 -9.17 -14.25
C GLU A 185 25.31 -10.71 -14.28
N ASN A 186 26.38 -11.48 -14.13
CA ASN A 186 26.27 -12.93 -14.09
C ASN A 186 25.52 -13.44 -12.85
N GLN A 187 25.60 -12.75 -11.72
CA GLN A 187 24.82 -13.11 -10.53
C GLN A 187 23.32 -12.86 -10.77
N LEU A 188 22.95 -11.71 -11.37
CA LEU A 188 21.57 -11.38 -11.74
C LEU A 188 21.00 -12.37 -12.76
N ILE A 189 21.76 -12.66 -13.81
CA ILE A 189 21.38 -13.63 -14.84
C ILE A 189 21.21 -15.03 -14.23
N GLY A 190 22.16 -15.45 -13.40
CA GLY A 190 22.09 -16.75 -12.71
C GLY A 190 20.85 -16.87 -11.83
N PHE A 191 20.56 -15.87 -11.02
CA PHE A 191 19.34 -15.83 -10.21
C PHE A 191 18.08 -15.85 -11.07
N PHE A 192 18.05 -15.01 -12.11
CA PHE A 192 16.93 -14.97 -13.06
C PHE A 192 16.68 -16.33 -13.69
N LEU A 193 17.71 -17.03 -14.16
CA LEU A 193 17.56 -18.37 -14.78
C LEU A 193 17.01 -19.42 -13.82
N LEU A 194 17.21 -19.27 -12.52
CA LEU A 194 16.66 -20.17 -11.50
C LEU A 194 15.18 -19.89 -11.18
N LYS A 195 14.74 -18.65 -11.32
CA LYS A 195 13.42 -18.20 -10.84
C LYS A 195 12.50 -17.66 -11.95
N ASN A 196 12.96 -17.51 -13.19
CA ASN A 196 12.42 -16.73 -14.31
C ASN A 196 10.89 -16.72 -14.46
N GLU A 197 10.24 -17.89 -14.58
CA GLU A 197 8.80 -18.02 -14.81
C GLU A 197 7.95 -17.61 -13.57
N LYS A 198 8.59 -17.48 -12.41
CA LYS A 198 7.95 -17.23 -11.11
C LYS A 198 8.11 -15.78 -10.65
N LEU A 199 8.95 -14.99 -11.33
CA LEU A 199 9.15 -13.58 -10.96
C LEU A 199 7.92 -12.76 -11.38
N LEU A 200 7.37 -11.99 -10.43
CA LEU A 200 6.19 -11.14 -10.66
C LEU A 200 6.58 -9.78 -11.24
N PHE A 201 7.74 -9.27 -10.79
CA PHE A 201 8.40 -8.06 -11.27
C PHE A 201 9.86 -8.42 -11.60
N PRO A 202 10.11 -8.98 -12.79
CA PRO A 202 11.31 -9.78 -13.06
C PRO A 202 12.64 -9.09 -12.77
N ASP A 203 12.78 -7.85 -13.18
CA ASP A 203 13.98 -7.05 -12.98
C ASP A 203 14.08 -6.50 -11.56
N GLN A 204 13.01 -5.94 -11.01
CA GLN A 204 12.96 -5.41 -9.65
C GLN A 204 13.17 -6.51 -8.62
N ASP A 205 12.48 -7.64 -8.74
CA ASP A 205 12.62 -8.78 -7.84
C ASP A 205 14.06 -9.31 -7.83
N ALA A 206 14.68 -9.44 -9.03
CA ALA A 206 16.05 -9.92 -9.16
C ALA A 206 17.05 -8.93 -8.54
N LEU A 207 16.94 -7.64 -8.87
CA LEU A 207 17.81 -6.59 -8.32
C LEU A 207 17.70 -6.53 -6.79
N CYS A 208 16.49 -6.51 -6.26
CA CYS A 208 16.27 -6.41 -4.81
C CYS A 208 16.81 -7.63 -4.05
N PHE A 209 16.60 -8.84 -4.58
CA PHE A 209 17.02 -10.06 -3.91
C PHE A 209 18.54 -10.31 -4.01
N VAL A 210 19.11 -10.16 -5.21
CA VAL A 210 20.54 -10.39 -5.44
C VAL A 210 21.40 -9.34 -4.76
N CYS A 211 20.99 -8.07 -4.81
CA CYS A 211 21.75 -6.95 -4.25
C CYS A 211 21.42 -6.67 -2.78
N ARG A 212 20.69 -7.55 -2.10
CA ARG A 212 20.30 -7.38 -0.70
C ARG A 212 21.46 -7.01 0.21
N GLY A 213 21.22 -6.08 1.12
CA GLY A 213 22.24 -5.54 2.02
C GLY A 213 23.27 -4.61 1.34
N ARG A 214 23.17 -4.39 0.01
CA ARG A 214 24.05 -3.54 -0.77
C ARG A 214 23.32 -2.55 -1.66
N ILE A 215 22.11 -2.17 -1.24
CA ILE A 215 21.27 -1.13 -1.85
C ILE A 215 21.24 0.05 -0.88
N LEU A 216 21.59 1.23 -1.35
CA LEU A 216 21.49 2.46 -0.57
C LEU A 216 20.09 3.02 -0.67
N GLU A 217 19.40 3.21 0.44
CA GLU A 217 18.08 3.84 0.44
C GLU A 217 18.22 5.35 0.13
N LEU A 218 17.53 5.81 -0.91
CA LEU A 218 17.43 7.20 -1.31
C LEU A 218 16.15 7.86 -0.77
N PRO A 219 16.16 9.19 -0.59
CA PRO A 219 14.95 9.95 -0.28
C PRO A 219 13.82 9.70 -1.28
N TYR A 220 12.58 9.66 -0.78
CA TYR A 220 11.39 9.41 -1.62
C TYR A 220 11.22 10.40 -2.77
N SER A 221 11.72 11.63 -2.61
CA SER A 221 11.69 12.68 -3.62
C SER A 221 12.29 12.29 -4.98
N TYR A 222 13.24 11.34 -4.99
CA TYR A 222 13.90 10.90 -6.24
C TYR A 222 13.07 9.89 -7.06
N ASN A 223 12.03 9.29 -6.48
CA ASN A 223 11.16 8.36 -7.20
C ASN A 223 9.76 8.38 -6.58
N ALA A 224 9.08 9.52 -6.72
CA ALA A 224 7.84 9.80 -6.02
C ALA A 224 6.61 9.48 -6.88
N HIS A 225 5.75 8.59 -6.39
CA HIS A 225 4.44 8.41 -7.01
C HIS A 225 3.51 9.57 -6.64
N PRO A 226 2.92 10.27 -7.62
CA PRO A 226 2.16 11.49 -7.36
C PRO A 226 0.99 11.31 -6.38
N SER A 227 0.35 10.13 -6.37
CA SER A 227 -0.83 9.87 -5.51
C SER A 227 -0.53 9.81 -4.01
N PHE A 228 0.75 9.65 -3.63
CA PHE A 228 1.15 9.59 -2.22
C PHE A 228 1.66 10.93 -1.68
N LEU A 229 2.02 11.85 -2.58
CA LEU A 229 2.51 13.17 -2.19
C LEU A 229 1.41 13.98 -1.49
N ASP A 230 1.82 14.94 -0.68
CA ASP A 230 0.94 15.78 0.14
C ASP A 230 0.09 14.99 1.16
N THR A 231 0.48 13.75 1.49
CA THR A 231 -0.12 12.96 2.57
C THR A 231 0.75 13.00 3.82
N PRO A 232 0.24 12.70 5.03
CA PRO A 232 1.00 12.84 6.28
C PRO A 232 2.31 12.05 6.32
N SER A 233 2.40 10.94 5.59
CA SER A 233 3.56 10.04 5.59
C SER A 233 4.56 10.31 4.46
N PHE A 234 4.27 11.24 3.56
CA PHE A 234 5.08 11.50 2.37
C PHE A 234 5.34 13.01 2.18
N PRO A 235 6.43 13.37 1.49
CA PRO A 235 6.78 14.77 1.25
C PRO A 235 5.74 15.49 0.39
N SER A 236 5.79 16.80 0.41
CA SER A 236 5.00 17.64 -0.50
C SER A 236 5.40 17.41 -1.96
N ILE A 237 4.45 17.55 -2.88
CA ILE A 237 4.72 17.51 -4.33
C ILE A 237 5.75 18.57 -4.76
N LYS A 238 5.94 19.63 -3.98
CA LYS A 238 6.96 20.65 -4.23
C LYS A 238 8.37 20.17 -3.91
N GLU A 239 8.52 19.18 -3.06
CA GLU A 239 9.79 18.60 -2.64
C GLU A 239 10.20 17.41 -3.50
N ALA A 240 9.30 16.90 -4.34
CA ALA A 240 9.62 15.83 -5.28
C ALA A 240 10.65 16.33 -6.31
N CYS A 241 11.68 15.54 -6.57
CA CYS A 241 12.64 15.76 -7.65
C CYS A 241 12.15 15.11 -8.94
N MET A 242 11.57 13.91 -8.84
CA MET A 242 11.03 13.15 -9.95
C MET A 242 9.67 12.55 -9.58
N LEU A 243 8.69 12.78 -10.45
CA LEU A 243 7.40 12.08 -10.40
C LEU A 243 7.50 10.83 -11.27
N HIS A 244 7.08 9.70 -10.74
CA HIS A 244 7.03 8.43 -11.45
C HIS A 244 5.58 7.95 -11.53
N PHE A 245 5.07 7.76 -12.74
CA PHE A 245 3.68 7.42 -13.02
C PHE A 245 3.52 5.91 -13.25
N TRP A 246 3.97 5.06 -12.29
CA TRP A 246 3.66 3.63 -12.41
C TRP A 246 2.16 3.39 -12.21
N GLY A 247 1.55 2.50 -12.99
CA GLY A 247 0.09 2.33 -13.04
C GLY A 247 -0.55 3.25 -14.08
N ASP A 248 -1.49 4.12 -13.66
CA ASP A 248 -2.20 5.03 -14.55
C ASP A 248 -1.28 6.11 -15.13
N LYS A 249 -1.45 6.39 -16.42
CA LYS A 249 -0.55 7.26 -17.18
C LYS A 249 -1.20 8.62 -17.47
N PRO A 250 -0.48 9.75 -17.26
CA PRO A 250 -1.02 11.07 -17.51
C PRO A 250 -1.37 11.35 -18.97
N TRP A 251 -0.76 10.61 -19.91
CA TRP A 251 -1.09 10.69 -21.35
C TRP A 251 -2.28 9.85 -21.76
N LYS A 252 -2.84 9.03 -20.86
CA LYS A 252 -4.05 8.24 -21.10
C LYS A 252 -5.23 8.75 -20.29
N LEU A 253 -4.97 9.30 -19.10
CA LEU A 253 -6.00 9.66 -18.15
C LEU A 253 -5.69 11.02 -17.49
N LEU A 254 -6.48 12.02 -17.82
CA LEU A 254 -6.28 13.41 -17.35
C LEU A 254 -6.53 13.57 -15.84
N SER A 255 -7.24 12.65 -15.21
CA SER A 255 -7.53 12.66 -13.77
C SER A 255 -6.37 12.14 -12.90
N VAL A 256 -5.29 11.65 -13.51
CA VAL A 256 -4.10 11.21 -12.77
C VAL A 256 -3.50 12.40 -12.02
N ILE A 257 -3.21 12.22 -10.73
CA ILE A 257 -2.53 13.24 -9.93
C ILE A 257 -1.17 13.53 -10.58
N GLY A 258 -0.85 14.82 -10.78
CA GLY A 258 0.36 15.24 -11.50
C GLY A 258 0.21 15.33 -13.02
N ALA A 259 -0.90 14.90 -13.61
CA ALA A 259 -1.14 14.98 -15.07
C ALA A 259 -0.98 16.41 -15.61
N LYS A 260 -1.43 17.41 -14.84
CA LYS A 260 -1.24 18.82 -15.23
C LYS A 260 0.24 19.16 -15.45
N LYS A 261 1.13 18.75 -14.54
CA LYS A 261 2.59 19.01 -14.67
C LYS A 261 3.16 18.31 -15.90
N TRP A 262 2.72 17.08 -16.16
CA TRP A 262 3.13 16.33 -17.33
C TRP A 262 2.70 17.04 -18.63
N HIS A 263 1.45 17.52 -18.72
CA HIS A 263 0.97 18.26 -19.89
C HIS A 263 1.67 19.62 -20.06
N GLU A 264 1.97 20.31 -18.96
CA GLU A 264 2.77 21.53 -18.98
C GLU A 264 4.18 21.31 -19.57
N ALA A 265 4.79 20.15 -19.30
CA ALA A 265 6.05 19.75 -19.94
C ALA A 265 5.86 19.37 -21.41
N LEU A 266 4.82 18.59 -21.73
CA LEU A 266 4.53 18.14 -23.09
C LEU A 266 4.35 19.31 -24.09
N ILE A 267 3.64 20.38 -23.69
CA ILE A 267 3.40 21.53 -24.56
C ILE A 267 4.68 22.28 -24.97
N GLN A 268 5.79 22.02 -24.25
CA GLN A 268 7.09 22.60 -24.55
C GLN A 268 7.91 21.73 -25.53
N THR A 269 7.36 20.61 -26.00
CA THR A 269 8.02 19.65 -26.88
C THR A 269 7.35 19.60 -28.24
N PRO A 270 8.06 19.13 -29.30
CA PRO A 270 7.49 18.90 -30.64
C PRO A 270 6.40 17.80 -30.67
N PHE A 271 6.23 17.05 -29.59
CA PHE A 271 5.21 15.98 -29.50
C PHE A 271 3.81 16.49 -29.21
N LYS A 272 3.65 17.76 -28.78
CA LYS A 272 2.37 18.36 -28.40
C LYS A 272 1.29 18.21 -29.49
N ASP A 273 1.63 18.53 -30.75
CA ASP A 273 0.65 18.54 -31.84
C ASP A 273 0.15 17.13 -32.15
N ALA A 274 1.04 16.15 -32.16
CA ALA A 274 0.66 14.75 -32.35
C ALA A 274 -0.27 14.24 -31.23
N TYR A 275 0.01 14.60 -29.98
CA TYR A 275 -0.81 14.22 -28.83
C TYR A 275 -2.18 14.88 -28.86
N PHE A 276 -2.24 16.23 -29.03
CA PHE A 276 -3.50 16.97 -29.01
C PHE A 276 -4.37 16.70 -30.22
N ASN A 277 -3.80 16.46 -31.39
CA ASN A 277 -4.55 16.19 -32.61
C ASN A 277 -5.07 14.73 -32.70
N ALA A 278 -4.36 13.75 -32.18
CA ALA A 278 -4.70 12.34 -32.37
C ALA A 278 -5.51 11.72 -31.22
N SER A 279 -5.36 12.18 -29.99
CA SER A 279 -5.85 11.42 -28.83
C SER A 279 -6.48 12.27 -27.73
N PHE A 280 -6.28 13.58 -27.73
CA PHE A 280 -6.67 14.41 -26.60
C PHE A 280 -8.17 14.39 -26.30
N LEU A 281 -9.01 14.54 -27.33
CA LEU A 281 -10.45 14.52 -27.16
C LEU A 281 -10.95 13.16 -26.67
N ASP A 282 -10.42 12.07 -27.24
CA ASP A 282 -10.78 10.71 -26.81
C ASP A 282 -10.40 10.48 -25.35
N HIS A 283 -9.19 10.87 -24.94
CA HIS A 283 -8.73 10.79 -23.55
C HIS A 283 -9.56 11.67 -22.62
N LEU A 284 -9.96 12.86 -23.07
CA LEU A 284 -10.82 13.75 -22.28
C LEU A 284 -12.20 13.12 -22.04
N PHE A 285 -12.82 12.58 -23.09
CA PHE A 285 -14.12 11.92 -22.99
C PHE A 285 -14.03 10.66 -22.11
N GLU A 286 -13.01 9.83 -22.27
CA GLU A 286 -12.78 8.66 -21.43
C GLU A 286 -12.57 9.06 -19.94
N SER A 287 -11.79 10.10 -19.68
CA SER A 287 -11.56 10.61 -18.33
C SER A 287 -12.84 11.13 -17.68
N LEU A 288 -13.69 11.85 -18.43
CA LEU A 288 -14.98 12.32 -17.95
C LEU A 288 -15.92 11.14 -17.64
N GLN A 289 -16.02 10.16 -18.54
CA GLN A 289 -16.83 8.97 -18.31
C GLN A 289 -16.38 8.16 -17.08
N ASN A 290 -15.06 8.05 -16.86
CA ASN A 290 -14.53 7.36 -15.71
C ASN A 290 -14.80 8.10 -14.40
N ARG A 291 -14.73 9.45 -14.40
CA ARG A 291 -15.15 10.27 -13.25
C ARG A 291 -16.63 10.08 -12.93
N ASP A 292 -17.50 10.08 -13.96
CA ASP A 292 -18.93 9.87 -13.76
C ASP A 292 -19.23 8.48 -13.17
N LYS A 293 -18.52 7.44 -13.62
CA LYS A 293 -18.62 6.10 -13.05
C LYS A 293 -18.16 6.07 -11.59
N GLU A 294 -17.05 6.75 -11.27
CA GLU A 294 -16.52 6.82 -9.91
C GLU A 294 -17.47 7.60 -8.98
N ILE A 295 -18.03 8.71 -9.45
CA ILE A 295 -19.03 9.48 -8.69
C ILE A 295 -20.24 8.58 -8.39
N LYS A 296 -20.77 7.88 -9.38
CA LYS A 296 -21.91 6.94 -9.17
C LYS A 296 -21.58 5.87 -8.13
N ARG A 297 -20.39 5.26 -8.19
CA ARG A 297 -19.96 4.26 -7.20
C ARG A 297 -19.82 4.83 -5.79
N ARG A 298 -19.38 6.10 -5.67
CA ARG A 298 -19.32 6.78 -4.36
C ARG A 298 -20.71 7.07 -3.84
N ASP A 299 -21.62 7.55 -4.69
CA ASP A 299 -23.00 7.81 -4.33
C ASP A 299 -23.71 6.52 -3.86
N GLU A 300 -23.53 5.40 -4.56
CA GLU A 300 -24.05 4.09 -4.16
C GLU A 300 -23.52 3.69 -2.76
N ARG A 301 -22.22 3.82 -2.51
CA ARG A 301 -21.63 3.53 -1.17
C ARG A 301 -22.19 4.45 -0.09
N ILE A 302 -22.33 5.74 -0.36
CA ILE A 302 -22.93 6.69 0.59
C ILE A 302 -24.36 6.29 0.92
N ILE A 303 -25.16 5.88 -0.06
CA ILE A 303 -26.52 5.40 0.14
C ILE A 303 -26.53 4.15 1.06
N GLU A 304 -25.65 3.17 0.80
CA GLU A 304 -25.52 1.97 1.64
C GLU A 304 -25.13 2.32 3.09
N GLU A 305 -24.15 3.21 3.28
CA GLU A 305 -23.72 3.67 4.59
C GLU A 305 -24.86 4.40 5.33
N VAL A 306 -25.60 5.26 4.65
CA VAL A 306 -26.76 5.96 5.23
C VAL A 306 -27.83 4.97 5.65
N GLN A 307 -28.13 3.94 4.85
CA GLN A 307 -29.08 2.89 5.21
C GLN A 307 -28.60 2.08 6.43
N ALA A 308 -27.31 1.74 6.49
CA ALA A 308 -26.71 1.05 7.63
C ALA A 308 -26.79 1.90 8.93
N LEU A 309 -26.54 3.20 8.85
CA LEU A 309 -26.70 4.12 9.97
C LEU A 309 -28.15 4.20 10.44
N GLN A 310 -29.11 4.31 9.53
CA GLN A 310 -30.54 4.31 9.87
C GLN A 310 -30.99 3.00 10.56
N ALA A 311 -30.43 1.86 10.14
CA ALA A 311 -30.71 0.58 10.79
C ALA A 311 -30.13 0.55 12.22
N ARG A 312 -28.92 1.07 12.42
CA ARG A 312 -28.30 1.21 13.77
C ARG A 312 -29.10 2.13 14.66
N ASP A 313 -29.59 3.26 14.17
CA ASP A 313 -30.43 4.19 14.93
C ASP A 313 -31.73 3.54 15.40
N LYS A 314 -32.36 2.73 14.55
CA LYS A 314 -33.54 1.96 14.91
C LYS A 314 -33.24 0.94 16.03
N GLU A 315 -32.11 0.26 15.95
CA GLU A 315 -31.69 -0.69 16.98
C GLU A 315 -31.37 0.00 18.30
N ILE A 316 -30.71 1.17 18.27
CA ILE A 316 -30.45 2.00 19.47
C ILE A 316 -31.75 2.39 20.12
N LYS A 317 -32.75 2.90 19.38
CA LYS A 317 -34.06 3.25 19.92
C LYS A 317 -34.74 2.06 20.60
N ARG A 318 -34.71 0.88 20.01
CA ARG A 318 -35.25 -0.35 20.63
C ARG A 318 -34.51 -0.75 21.91
N ARG A 319 -33.21 -0.51 21.99
CA ARG A 319 -32.45 -0.74 23.22
C ARG A 319 -32.80 0.27 24.31
N ASP A 320 -32.93 1.53 23.92
CA ASP A 320 -33.35 2.59 24.87
C ASP A 320 -34.73 2.33 25.46
N GLU A 321 -35.69 1.90 24.62
CA GLU A 321 -37.02 1.48 25.07
C GLU A 321 -36.95 0.34 26.10
N ARG A 322 -36.14 -0.71 25.82
CA ARG A 322 -35.92 -1.83 26.75
C ARG A 322 -35.28 -1.39 28.04
N ILE A 323 -34.28 -0.50 27.99
CA ILE A 323 -33.62 0.06 29.18
C ILE A 323 -34.66 0.84 30.04
N ILE A 324 -35.53 1.63 29.40
CA ILE A 324 -36.60 2.37 30.13
C ILE A 324 -37.54 1.40 30.85
N GLU A 325 -37.96 0.31 30.20
CA GLU A 325 -38.79 -0.72 30.78
C GLU A 325 -38.11 -1.41 31.97
N GLU A 326 -36.84 -1.77 31.83
CA GLU A 326 -36.04 -2.37 32.91
C GLU A 326 -35.86 -1.42 34.10
N VAL A 327 -35.61 -0.13 33.84
CA VAL A 327 -35.51 0.89 34.90
C VAL A 327 -36.83 1.05 35.66
N GLN A 328 -37.96 1.05 34.94
CA GLN A 328 -39.28 1.11 35.58
C GLN A 328 -39.56 -0.14 36.43
N ALA A 329 -39.18 -1.32 35.94
CA ALA A 329 -39.30 -2.57 36.68
C ALA A 329 -38.42 -2.57 37.94
N LEU A 330 -37.20 -2.06 37.87
CA LEU A 330 -36.30 -1.90 39.00
C LEU A 330 -36.88 -0.92 40.04
N GLN A 331 -37.41 0.22 39.60
CA GLN A 331 -38.06 1.20 40.49
C GLN A 331 -39.28 0.61 41.21
N ALA A 332 -40.08 -0.23 40.54
CA ALA A 332 -41.20 -0.93 41.17
C ALA A 332 -40.71 -1.92 42.24
N ARG A 333 -39.64 -2.68 41.96
CA ARG A 333 -39.02 -3.59 42.94
C ARG A 333 -38.44 -2.82 44.15
N ASP A 334 -37.80 -1.71 43.91
CA ASP A 334 -37.27 -0.87 45.02
C ASP A 334 -38.41 -0.37 45.95
N LYS A 335 -39.52 0.05 45.36
CA LYS A 335 -40.71 0.41 46.18
C LYS A 335 -41.24 -0.78 47.01
N GLU A 336 -41.28 -1.97 46.41
CA GLU A 336 -41.68 -3.18 47.10
C GLU A 336 -40.72 -3.51 48.27
N ILE A 337 -39.40 -3.41 48.00
CA ILE A 337 -38.36 -3.61 49.02
C ILE A 337 -38.53 -2.60 50.17
N GLN A 338 -38.72 -1.32 49.85
CA GLN A 338 -38.93 -0.29 50.88
C GLN A 338 -40.17 -0.54 51.73
N ASN A 339 -41.27 -1.06 51.14
CA ASN A 339 -42.47 -1.43 51.90
C ASN A 339 -42.21 -2.62 52.81
N ARG A 340 -41.49 -3.65 52.29
CA ARG A 340 -41.09 -4.80 53.13
C ARG A 340 -40.14 -4.42 54.25
N ASP A 341 -39.24 -3.48 54.04
CA ASP A 341 -38.35 -2.96 55.08
C ASP A 341 -39.13 -2.21 56.18
N LYS A 342 -40.17 -1.45 55.79
CA LYS A 342 -41.12 -0.79 56.80
C LYS A 342 -41.87 -1.84 57.61
N GLU A 343 -42.35 -2.92 56.95
CA GLU A 343 -43.04 -4.01 57.65
C GLU A 343 -42.09 -4.75 58.61
N ILE A 344 -40.87 -5.04 58.14
CA ILE A 344 -39.81 -5.66 58.96
C ILE A 344 -39.46 -4.75 60.16
N HIS A 345 -39.37 -3.43 59.97
CA HIS A 345 -39.10 -2.47 61.02
C HIS A 345 -40.25 -2.45 62.03
N ALA A 346 -41.48 -2.46 61.55
CA ALA A 346 -42.66 -2.54 62.43
C ALA A 346 -42.70 -3.83 63.28
N LEU A 347 -42.41 -4.98 62.63
CA LEU A 347 -42.28 -6.29 63.28
C LEU A 347 -41.15 -6.31 64.33
N ASN A 348 -39.99 -5.76 64.00
CA ASN A 348 -38.86 -5.65 64.93
C ASN A 348 -39.20 -4.77 66.11
N LYS A 349 -40.02 -3.69 65.94
CA LYS A 349 -40.52 -2.82 67.03
C LYS A 349 -41.46 -3.59 67.92
N ILE A 350 -42.39 -4.35 67.37
CA ILE A 350 -43.31 -5.22 68.16
C ILE A 350 -42.51 -6.26 68.96
N LEU A 351 -41.52 -6.89 68.37
CA LEU A 351 -40.65 -7.88 69.03
C LEU A 351 -39.79 -7.26 70.14
N SER A 352 -39.33 -6.02 70.01
CA SER A 352 -38.59 -5.30 71.06
C SER A 352 -39.43 -4.96 72.27
N PHE A 353 -40.73 -4.82 72.09
CA PHE A 353 -41.69 -4.66 73.20
C PHE A 353 -42.00 -6.00 73.87
N SER A 354 -41.83 -7.15 73.21
CA SER A 354 -42.13 -8.49 73.73
C SER A 354 -41.02 -9.10 74.58
N ASP A 355 -39.81 -8.53 74.59
CA ASP A 355 -38.67 -9.02 75.43
C ASP A 355 -38.82 -8.77 76.91
N LYS A 356 -39.94 -8.16 77.34
CA LYS A 356 -40.37 -8.06 78.75
C LYS A 356 -41.52 -9.02 79.01
N ARG A 357 -41.25 -10.29 79.19
CA ARG A 357 -42.06 -11.35 79.80
C ARG A 357 -43.44 -11.64 79.16
N HIS A 358 -43.62 -12.84 78.59
CA HIS A 358 -44.88 -13.57 78.38
C HIS A 358 -45.79 -13.12 77.24
N SER A 359 -45.36 -13.25 75.92
CA SER A 359 -46.34 -13.09 74.83
C SER A 359 -46.02 -13.65 73.50
N PHE A 360 -45.10 -14.63 73.41
CA PHE A 360 -44.85 -15.23 72.11
C PHE A 360 -46.01 -16.13 71.61
N GLU A 361 -46.74 -16.73 72.52
CA GLU A 361 -47.93 -17.55 72.22
C GLU A 361 -49.17 -16.79 71.77
N PHE A 362 -49.23 -15.47 72.06
CA PHE A 362 -50.42 -14.63 71.77
C PHE A 362 -50.34 -14.04 70.32
N LEU A 363 -49.18 -13.99 69.70
CA LEU A 363 -48.98 -13.33 68.39
C LEU A 363 -48.90 -14.32 67.21
N LEU A 364 -48.62 -15.59 67.48
CA LEU A 364 -48.54 -16.65 66.48
C LEU A 364 -49.82 -16.90 65.66
N PRO A 365 -51.03 -16.81 66.21
CA PRO A 365 -52.24 -17.03 65.43
C PRO A 365 -52.67 -15.87 64.54
N ARG A 366 -52.02 -14.68 64.65
CA ARG A 366 -52.40 -13.46 63.93
C ARG A 366 -51.50 -13.12 62.76
N LEU A 367 -50.39 -13.84 62.53
CA LEU A 367 -49.52 -13.69 61.41
C LEU A 367 -49.91 -14.67 60.29
N SER A 368 -50.05 -14.18 59.05
CA SER A 368 -50.27 -15.08 57.94
C SER A 368 -49.07 -16.07 57.80
N SER A 369 -49.34 -17.33 57.51
CA SER A 369 -48.30 -18.39 57.36
C SER A 369 -47.14 -17.98 56.43
N LYS A 370 -47.43 -17.13 55.44
CA LYS A 370 -46.46 -16.60 54.48
C LYS A 370 -45.48 -15.59 55.13
N LEU A 371 -45.97 -14.70 55.94
CA LEU A 371 -45.15 -13.70 56.67
C LEU A 371 -44.29 -14.37 57.77
N LEU A 372 -44.76 -15.41 58.38
CA LEU A 372 -43.97 -16.23 59.33
C LEU A 372 -42.80 -16.94 58.70
N ILE A 373 -43.02 -17.53 57.52
CA ILE A 373 -41.97 -18.21 56.75
C ILE A 373 -40.91 -17.22 56.27
N GLU A 374 -41.32 -16.06 55.75
CA GLU A 374 -40.39 -15.01 55.30
C GLU A 374 -39.55 -14.46 56.45
N PHE A 375 -40.17 -14.25 57.58
CA PHE A 375 -39.47 -13.79 58.79
C PHE A 375 -38.45 -14.84 59.30
N LEU A 376 -38.81 -16.09 59.31
CA LEU A 376 -37.90 -17.18 59.68
C LEU A 376 -36.72 -17.30 58.72
N LEU A 377 -36.97 -17.18 57.42
CA LEU A 377 -35.92 -17.14 56.38
C LEU A 377 -35.00 -15.95 56.53
N PHE A 378 -35.53 -14.77 56.87
CA PHE A 378 -34.74 -13.57 57.15
C PHE A 378 -33.84 -13.76 58.39
N LYS A 379 -34.34 -14.30 59.46
CA LYS A 379 -33.57 -14.60 60.69
C LYS A 379 -32.45 -15.63 60.43
N ILE A 380 -32.74 -16.66 59.61
CA ILE A 380 -31.74 -17.65 59.19
C ILE A 380 -30.63 -16.94 58.36
N LYS A 381 -30.97 -16.12 57.37
CA LYS A 381 -30.00 -15.34 56.58
C LYS A 381 -29.15 -14.39 57.42
N GLN A 382 -29.75 -13.70 58.40
CA GLN A 382 -29.03 -12.83 59.35
C GLN A 382 -28.06 -13.62 60.25
N LYS A 383 -28.48 -14.82 60.72
CA LYS A 383 -27.63 -15.70 61.52
C LYS A 383 -26.49 -16.28 60.66
N ALA A 384 -26.74 -16.64 59.42
CA ALA A 384 -25.74 -17.07 58.45
C ALA A 384 -24.72 -15.97 58.16
N LYS A 385 -25.15 -14.72 57.92
CA LYS A 385 -24.26 -13.56 57.73
C LYS A 385 -23.36 -13.28 58.94
N ARG A 386 -23.89 -13.46 60.18
CA ARG A 386 -23.10 -13.30 61.42
C ARG A 386 -22.10 -14.44 61.63
N LEU A 387 -22.44 -15.66 61.20
CA LEU A 387 -21.52 -16.80 61.19
C LEU A 387 -20.40 -16.62 60.16
N ILE A 388 -20.72 -16.18 58.97
CA ILE A 388 -19.72 -15.90 57.89
C ILE A 388 -18.76 -14.78 58.33
N LYS A 389 -19.25 -13.69 58.98
CA LYS A 389 -18.39 -12.62 59.52
C LYS A 389 -17.51 -13.06 60.70
N ARG A 390 -17.73 -14.24 61.30
CA ARG A 390 -16.89 -14.78 62.38
C ARG A 390 -15.88 -15.78 61.91
N VAL A 391 -15.97 -16.24 60.65
CA VAL A 391 -15.10 -17.24 60.08
C VAL A 391 -14.10 -16.62 59.09
N PHE A 392 -14.39 -15.42 58.59
CA PHE A 392 -13.48 -14.57 57.81
C PHE A 392 -13.29 -13.21 58.52
#